data_5a95930c77ad1914f3ed2f973f348559
#
_entry.id   5a95930c77ad1914f3ed2f973f348559
#
_cell.length_a   1.000
_cell.length_b   1.000
_cell.length_c   1.000
_cell.angle_alpha   90.00
_cell.angle_beta   90.00
_cell.angle_gamma   90.00
#
_symmetry.space_group_name_H-M   'P 1'
#
loop_
_entity.id
_entity.type
_entity.pdbx_description
1 polymer ?
#
loop_
_entity_poly.entity_id
_entity_poly.type
_entity_poly.pdbx_seq_one_letter_code
_entity_poly.pdbx_strand_id
1 'polypeptide(L)'
;ARGNSGVILSQIIHGISRGLRGKKTASGTQMGKAFQYGILYAYRAVTKPVEGTILSVARGIAKGTYEVIRQEPDFSKVLESAIGHGNDALAKTPEQLKILKDANVVDAGGQGLIFFLMGCLNGLTGKVSEVNLEIKPVISRLEAKGESFSIEYPYCTEFIISPCKLAAKEIRQKLGTWGESMIVAEGDNLIKVHIHAQRPGHVLDMAASWGTLHDIKCDNMVDQFHKNKEKQQDEPKRPLGVLAVVSGDGWTELYQKLGCDVVSGGQSMNPSVQELNAGIENGRYDKYILLPNNKNIILAAQQLQKMLGEKIHIVPSVNPMEGLAAAMAFMDNIGIEENLNEMSKRVQ
;
A
#
# COMPACT_ATOMS: atom_id res chain seq x y z
N ALA A 1 1.74 -6.03 -7.52
CA ALA A 1 1.68 -4.57 -7.36
C ALA A 1 0.25 -4.11 -7.61
N ARG A 2 -0.27 -3.24 -6.78
CA ARG A 2 -1.60 -2.63 -6.93
C ARG A 2 -1.46 -1.11 -6.89
N GLY A 3 -2.31 -0.41 -7.68
CA GLY A 3 -2.31 1.04 -7.79
C GLY A 3 -1.02 1.62 -8.41
N ASN A 4 -1.03 2.93 -8.66
CA ASN A 4 0.08 3.64 -9.31
C ASN A 4 1.41 3.48 -8.57
N SER A 5 1.44 3.71 -7.27
CA SER A 5 2.67 3.62 -6.45
C SER A 5 3.23 2.20 -6.41
N GLY A 6 2.36 1.19 -6.30
CA GLY A 6 2.77 -0.22 -6.33
C GLY A 6 3.37 -0.63 -7.66
N VAL A 7 2.80 -0.18 -8.79
CA VAL A 7 3.37 -0.45 -10.13
C VAL A 7 4.71 0.27 -10.29
N ILE A 8 4.82 1.53 -9.87
CA ILE A 8 6.08 2.29 -9.92
C ILE A 8 7.18 1.58 -9.11
N LEU A 9 6.89 1.18 -7.87
CA LEU A 9 7.84 0.44 -7.03
C LEU A 9 8.25 -0.89 -7.68
N SER A 10 7.31 -1.63 -8.27
CA SER A 10 7.64 -2.88 -8.97
C SER A 10 8.57 -2.65 -10.16
N GLN A 11 8.43 -1.53 -10.88
CA GLN A 11 9.32 -1.17 -11.98
C GLN A 11 10.71 -0.75 -11.49
N ILE A 12 10.80 -0.09 -10.34
CA ILE A 12 12.09 0.21 -9.69
C ILE A 12 12.83 -1.10 -9.39
N ILE A 13 12.17 -2.06 -8.73
CA ILE A 13 12.75 -3.37 -8.40
C ILE A 13 13.12 -4.14 -9.67
N HIS A 14 12.26 -4.14 -10.70
CA HIS A 14 12.53 -4.79 -11.98
C HIS A 14 13.77 -4.20 -12.65
N GLY A 15 13.90 -2.87 -12.71
CA GLY A 15 15.07 -2.21 -13.28
C GLY A 15 16.36 -2.51 -12.50
N ILE A 16 16.30 -2.55 -11.16
CA ILE A 16 17.44 -2.98 -10.32
C ILE A 16 17.86 -4.41 -10.69
N SER A 17 16.89 -5.34 -10.77
CA SER A 17 17.14 -6.73 -11.16
C SER A 17 17.80 -6.82 -12.55
N ARG A 18 17.33 -6.03 -13.53
CA ARG A 18 17.95 -5.96 -14.87
C ARG A 18 19.37 -5.42 -14.83
N GLY A 19 19.65 -4.40 -14.01
CA GLY A 19 20.99 -3.84 -13.82
C GLY A 19 22.00 -4.82 -13.20
N LEU A 20 21.50 -5.82 -12.46
CA LEU A 20 22.29 -6.86 -11.80
C LEU A 20 22.28 -8.20 -12.55
N ARG A 21 21.62 -8.29 -13.69
CA ARG A 21 21.47 -9.55 -14.42
C ARG A 21 22.80 -10.22 -14.71
N GLY A 22 22.89 -11.52 -14.41
CA GLY A 22 24.09 -12.34 -14.61
C GLY A 22 25.21 -12.13 -13.59
N LYS A 23 25.01 -11.29 -12.56
CA LYS A 23 26.00 -11.04 -11.52
C LYS A 23 25.71 -11.88 -10.28
N LYS A 24 26.71 -12.60 -9.79
CA LYS A 24 26.65 -13.33 -8.51
C LYS A 24 26.96 -12.42 -7.31
N THR A 25 27.81 -11.42 -7.53
CA THR A 25 28.20 -10.38 -6.56
C THR A 25 28.18 -9.04 -7.26
N ALA A 26 27.95 -7.95 -6.52
CA ALA A 26 27.95 -6.60 -7.05
C ALA A 26 28.74 -5.66 -6.14
N SER A 27 29.61 -4.82 -6.75
CA SER A 27 30.27 -3.71 -6.05
C SER A 27 29.28 -2.59 -5.77
N GLY A 28 29.62 -1.65 -4.86
CA GLY A 28 28.84 -0.45 -4.59
C GLY A 28 28.49 0.33 -5.86
N THR A 29 29.48 0.50 -6.77
CA THR A 29 29.29 1.14 -8.07
C THR A 29 28.26 0.40 -8.95
N GLN A 30 28.28 -0.93 -8.95
CA GLN A 30 27.33 -1.74 -9.73
C GLN A 30 25.91 -1.67 -9.14
N MET A 31 25.81 -1.68 -7.82
CA MET A 31 24.53 -1.51 -7.12
C MET A 31 23.95 -0.12 -7.38
N GLY A 32 24.73 0.94 -7.27
CA GLY A 32 24.28 2.28 -7.57
C GLY A 32 23.79 2.46 -9.02
N LYS A 33 24.50 1.88 -10.00
CA LYS A 33 24.04 1.84 -11.40
C LYS A 33 22.72 1.06 -11.52
N ALA A 34 22.57 -0.05 -10.81
CA ALA A 34 21.33 -0.81 -10.80
C ALA A 34 20.13 0.01 -10.26
N PHE A 35 20.37 0.81 -9.21
CA PHE A 35 19.36 1.75 -8.72
C PHE A 35 18.96 2.79 -9.77
N GLN A 36 19.93 3.36 -10.50
CA GLN A 36 19.63 4.29 -11.60
C GLN A 36 18.79 3.62 -12.70
N TYR A 37 19.10 2.36 -13.03
CA TYR A 37 18.24 1.57 -13.94
C TYR A 37 16.83 1.41 -13.40
N GLY A 38 16.67 1.14 -12.09
CA GLY A 38 15.36 1.05 -11.45
C GLY A 38 14.51 2.31 -11.69
N ILE A 39 15.11 3.48 -11.48
CA ILE A 39 14.43 4.75 -11.66
C ILE A 39 14.10 5.02 -13.12
N LEU A 40 14.99 4.70 -14.04
CA LEU A 40 14.74 4.80 -15.47
C LEU A 40 13.55 3.94 -15.91
N TYR A 41 13.43 2.71 -15.39
CA TYR A 41 12.29 1.83 -15.67
C TYR A 41 10.98 2.40 -15.11
N ALA A 42 10.99 2.96 -13.91
CA ALA A 42 9.82 3.62 -13.32
C ALA A 42 9.33 4.79 -14.19
N TYR A 43 10.23 5.68 -14.63
CA TYR A 43 9.85 6.80 -15.50
C TYR A 43 9.33 6.34 -16.87
N ARG A 44 9.90 5.29 -17.45
CA ARG A 44 9.44 4.74 -18.74
C ARG A 44 8.07 4.09 -18.64
N ALA A 45 7.69 3.57 -17.48
CA ALA A 45 6.39 2.94 -17.29
C ALA A 45 5.24 3.94 -17.24
N VAL A 46 5.50 5.17 -16.72
CA VAL A 46 4.48 6.20 -16.55
C VAL A 46 4.35 7.05 -17.80
N THR A 47 3.14 7.16 -18.33
CA THR A 47 2.87 7.88 -19.58
C THR A 47 3.02 9.41 -19.44
N LYS A 48 2.53 9.96 -18.32
CA LYS A 48 2.65 11.38 -17.98
C LYS A 48 3.19 11.47 -16.55
N PRO A 49 4.52 11.57 -16.35
CA PRO A 49 5.10 11.74 -15.02
C PRO A 49 4.59 13.03 -14.37
N VAL A 50 4.11 12.91 -13.14
CA VAL A 50 3.66 14.05 -12.33
C VAL A 50 4.72 14.37 -11.29
N GLU A 51 5.16 15.63 -11.25
CA GLU A 51 6.09 16.12 -10.25
C GLU A 51 5.39 16.22 -8.86
N GLY A 52 6.19 16.12 -7.80
CA GLY A 52 5.66 16.08 -6.43
C GLY A 52 5.17 14.69 -5.99
N THR A 53 5.52 13.63 -6.73
CA THR A 53 5.15 12.24 -6.43
C THR A 53 6.37 11.38 -6.14
N ILE A 54 6.16 10.09 -5.85
CA ILE A 54 7.22 9.06 -5.71
C ILE A 54 8.27 9.14 -6.83
N LEU A 55 7.91 9.59 -8.04
CA LEU A 55 8.84 9.76 -9.15
C LEU A 55 9.85 10.89 -8.89
N SER A 56 9.40 12.01 -8.32
CA SER A 56 10.31 13.11 -7.95
C SER A 56 11.29 12.69 -6.87
N VAL A 57 10.82 11.93 -5.87
CA VAL A 57 11.67 11.36 -4.81
C VAL A 57 12.66 10.35 -5.39
N ALA A 58 12.21 9.46 -6.27
CA ALA A 58 13.07 8.50 -6.95
C ALA A 58 14.16 9.19 -7.78
N ARG A 59 13.85 10.32 -8.43
CA ARG A 59 14.85 11.14 -9.14
C ARG A 59 15.87 11.75 -8.19
N GLY A 60 15.44 12.23 -7.01
CA GLY A 60 16.35 12.70 -5.96
C GLY A 60 17.33 11.60 -5.52
N ILE A 61 16.82 10.39 -5.26
CA ILE A 61 17.60 9.19 -4.94
C ILE A 61 18.64 8.89 -6.03
N ALA A 62 18.22 8.93 -7.31
CA ALA A 62 19.16 8.70 -8.43
C ALA A 62 20.27 9.75 -8.48
N LYS A 63 19.94 11.02 -8.21
CA LYS A 63 20.90 12.09 -8.17
C LYS A 63 21.94 11.87 -7.07
N GLY A 64 21.52 11.61 -5.83
CA GLY A 64 22.41 11.33 -4.71
C GLY A 64 23.29 10.11 -4.95
N THR A 65 22.74 9.05 -5.56
CA THR A 65 23.51 7.89 -5.98
C THR A 65 24.59 8.26 -7.02
N TYR A 66 24.23 9.08 -8.03
CA TYR A 66 25.13 9.46 -9.12
C TYR A 66 26.33 10.28 -8.63
N GLU A 67 26.11 11.17 -7.67
CA GLU A 67 27.15 12.08 -7.14
C GLU A 67 28.30 11.32 -6.45
N VAL A 68 27.99 10.25 -5.74
CA VAL A 68 29.00 9.53 -4.92
C VAL A 68 29.50 8.23 -5.53
N ILE A 69 28.76 7.62 -6.47
CA ILE A 69 29.03 6.27 -6.99
C ILE A 69 30.42 6.08 -7.62
N ARG A 70 31.05 7.14 -8.10
CA ARG A 70 32.38 7.10 -8.73
C ARG A 70 33.53 7.17 -7.71
N GLN A 71 33.27 7.73 -6.55
CA GLN A 71 34.27 8.02 -5.53
C GLN A 71 34.16 7.10 -4.32
N GLU A 72 32.96 6.52 -4.10
CA GLU A 72 32.65 5.74 -2.92
C GLU A 72 32.38 4.27 -3.28
N PRO A 73 33.25 3.34 -2.91
CA PRO A 73 33.06 1.91 -3.16
C PRO A 73 32.10 1.25 -2.16
N ASP A 74 31.90 1.87 -0.99
CA ASP A 74 31.00 1.35 0.05
C ASP A 74 29.54 1.67 -0.30
N PHE A 75 28.75 0.61 -0.49
CA PHE A 75 27.35 0.74 -0.85
C PHE A 75 26.50 1.38 0.26
N SER A 76 26.89 1.23 1.52
CA SER A 76 26.19 1.88 2.64
C SER A 76 26.21 3.40 2.50
N LYS A 77 27.36 3.98 2.17
CA LYS A 77 27.50 5.42 1.94
C LYS A 77 26.80 5.91 0.67
N VAL A 78 26.74 5.06 -0.36
CA VAL A 78 25.94 5.34 -1.56
C VAL A 78 24.44 5.42 -1.20
N LEU A 79 23.95 4.50 -0.34
CA LEU A 79 22.57 4.54 0.16
C LEU A 79 22.31 5.75 1.06
N GLU A 80 23.23 6.12 1.93
CA GLU A 80 23.12 7.31 2.78
C GLU A 80 22.93 8.59 1.93
N SER A 81 23.77 8.77 0.91
CA SER A 81 23.63 9.88 -0.03
C SER A 81 22.32 9.82 -0.81
N ALA A 82 21.91 8.64 -1.27
CA ALA A 82 20.64 8.43 -1.96
C ALA A 82 19.45 8.82 -1.09
N ILE A 83 19.46 8.41 0.19
CA ILE A 83 18.40 8.72 1.18
C ILE A 83 18.39 10.22 1.47
N GLY A 84 19.54 10.87 1.64
CA GLY A 84 19.64 12.31 1.88
C GLY A 84 18.97 13.11 0.76
N HIS A 85 19.37 12.88 -0.48
CA HIS A 85 18.79 13.57 -1.65
C HIS A 85 17.30 13.17 -1.88
N GLY A 86 16.93 11.94 -1.52
CA GLY A 86 15.54 11.51 -1.54
C GLY A 86 14.67 12.29 -0.55
N ASN A 87 15.17 12.50 0.69
CA ASN A 87 14.48 13.29 1.71
C ASN A 87 14.34 14.77 1.29
N ASP A 88 15.38 15.35 0.69
CA ASP A 88 15.31 16.71 0.15
C ASP A 88 14.24 16.85 -0.95
N ALA A 89 14.14 15.84 -1.81
CA ALA A 89 13.11 15.79 -2.84
C ALA A 89 11.71 15.58 -2.24
N LEU A 90 11.60 14.71 -1.21
CA LEU A 90 10.34 14.46 -0.51
C LEU A 90 9.79 15.71 0.17
N ALA A 91 10.66 16.47 0.85
CA ALA A 91 10.28 17.73 1.51
C ALA A 91 9.73 18.77 0.52
N LYS A 92 10.13 18.71 -0.77
CA LYS A 92 9.68 19.63 -1.82
C LYS A 92 8.40 19.14 -2.55
N THR A 93 7.90 17.96 -2.26
CA THR A 93 6.69 17.43 -2.94
C THR A 93 5.45 18.31 -2.74
N PRO A 94 5.21 18.97 -1.57
CA PRO A 94 4.07 19.87 -1.41
C PRO A 94 4.17 21.14 -2.26
N GLU A 95 5.40 21.59 -2.59
CA GLU A 95 5.60 22.76 -3.44
C GLU A 95 5.30 22.45 -4.92
N GLN A 96 5.43 21.17 -5.31
CA GLN A 96 5.27 20.70 -6.68
C GLN A 96 3.85 20.23 -6.99
N LEU A 97 3.10 19.80 -5.98
CA LEU A 97 1.76 19.25 -6.15
C LEU A 97 0.76 19.92 -5.21
N LYS A 98 -0.14 20.73 -5.79
CA LYS A 98 -1.08 21.59 -5.05
C LYS A 98 -1.90 20.81 -4.01
N ILE A 99 -2.37 19.61 -4.32
CA ILE A 99 -3.15 18.78 -3.39
C ILE A 99 -2.37 18.43 -2.12
N LEU A 100 -1.05 18.21 -2.22
CA LEU A 100 -0.18 17.93 -1.08
C LEU A 100 0.06 19.22 -0.25
N LYS A 101 0.19 20.35 -0.93
CA LYS A 101 0.33 21.66 -0.29
C LYS A 101 -0.92 22.02 0.51
N ASP A 102 -2.09 21.86 -0.09
CA ASP A 102 -3.38 22.17 0.52
C ASP A 102 -3.67 21.25 1.73
N ALA A 103 -3.21 20.00 1.66
CA ALA A 103 -3.30 19.03 2.76
C ALA A 103 -2.18 19.13 3.80
N ASN A 104 -1.15 19.98 3.56
CA ASN A 104 0.04 20.12 4.40
C ASN A 104 0.76 18.79 4.68
N VAL A 105 0.92 17.97 3.65
CA VAL A 105 1.54 16.64 3.72
C VAL A 105 2.56 16.44 2.60
N VAL A 106 3.50 15.52 2.78
CA VAL A 106 4.42 15.06 1.73
C VAL A 106 3.82 13.87 0.98
N ASP A 107 4.42 13.50 -0.17
CA ASP A 107 3.97 12.34 -0.94
C ASP A 107 4.21 11.02 -0.18
N ALA A 108 3.13 10.30 0.16
CA ALA A 108 3.17 9.07 0.93
C ALA A 108 3.92 7.93 0.19
N GLY A 109 3.83 7.88 -1.15
CA GLY A 109 4.56 6.92 -1.98
C GLY A 109 6.07 7.15 -1.93
N GLY A 110 6.50 8.41 -2.02
CA GLY A 110 7.89 8.82 -1.87
C GLY A 110 8.43 8.54 -0.47
N GLN A 111 7.65 8.83 0.56
CA GLN A 111 8.01 8.54 1.94
C GLN A 111 8.20 7.02 2.16
N GLY A 112 7.31 6.19 1.62
CA GLY A 112 7.44 4.74 1.65
C GLY A 112 8.70 4.23 0.96
N LEU A 113 9.10 4.84 -0.16
CA LEU A 113 10.35 4.51 -0.86
C LEU A 113 11.58 4.86 0.00
N ILE A 114 11.58 5.98 0.70
CA ILE A 114 12.65 6.36 1.64
C ILE A 114 12.75 5.35 2.79
N PHE A 115 11.62 4.97 3.41
CA PHE A 115 11.63 3.97 4.46
C PHE A 115 12.15 2.61 4.00
N PHE A 116 11.81 2.20 2.77
CA PHE A 116 12.36 0.98 2.18
C PHE A 116 13.89 1.06 2.08
N LEU A 117 14.46 2.17 1.59
CA LEU A 117 15.92 2.34 1.50
C LEU A 117 16.60 2.42 2.87
N MET A 118 15.96 3.08 3.85
CA MET A 118 16.45 3.10 5.24
C MET A 118 16.51 1.69 5.83
N GLY A 119 15.49 0.86 5.59
CA GLY A 119 15.47 -0.54 5.98
C GLY A 119 16.64 -1.34 5.34
N CYS A 120 16.92 -1.11 4.05
CA CYS A 120 18.07 -1.71 3.36
C CYS A 120 19.40 -1.26 3.99
N LEU A 121 19.56 0.03 4.30
CA LEU A 121 20.76 0.57 4.94
C LEU A 121 20.97 -0.03 6.34
N ASN A 122 19.93 -0.08 7.15
CA ASN A 122 19.99 -0.67 8.49
C ASN A 122 20.35 -2.16 8.44
N GLY A 123 19.80 -2.91 7.50
CA GLY A 123 20.15 -4.31 7.28
C GLY A 123 21.61 -4.51 6.87
N LEU A 124 22.16 -3.64 6.00
CA LEU A 124 23.56 -3.68 5.58
C LEU A 124 24.54 -3.30 6.69
N THR A 125 24.19 -2.34 7.53
CA THR A 125 25.05 -1.83 8.61
C THR A 125 24.92 -2.61 9.92
N GLY A 126 24.04 -3.63 9.97
CA GLY A 126 23.77 -4.40 11.19
C GLY A 126 23.05 -3.59 12.27
N LYS A 127 22.61 -2.38 11.97
CA LYS A 127 21.84 -1.53 12.88
C LYS A 127 20.36 -1.97 12.83
N VAL A 128 20.11 -3.22 13.22
CA VAL A 128 18.75 -3.69 13.52
C VAL A 128 18.35 -3.13 14.88
N SER A 129 18.25 -1.82 14.98
CA SER A 129 17.50 -1.20 16.05
C SER A 129 16.03 -1.51 15.80
N GLU A 130 15.28 -1.81 16.86
CA GLU A 130 13.82 -1.81 16.83
C GLU A 130 13.40 -0.57 16.03
N VAL A 131 12.77 -0.80 14.87
CA VAL A 131 12.34 0.32 14.04
C VAL A 131 11.20 0.97 14.81
N ASN A 132 11.55 1.97 15.59
CA ASN A 132 10.58 2.87 16.19
C ASN A 132 10.02 3.69 15.02
N LEU A 133 9.08 3.08 14.29
CA LEU A 133 8.25 3.78 13.35
C LEU A 133 7.31 4.67 14.19
N GLU A 134 7.81 5.81 14.65
CA GLU A 134 6.93 6.94 14.91
C GLU A 134 6.33 7.37 13.56
N ILE A 135 5.49 6.53 13.01
CA ILE A 135 4.56 6.95 11.98
C ILE A 135 3.56 7.82 12.72
N LYS A 136 3.84 9.12 12.80
CA LYS A 136 2.75 10.07 13.07
C LYS A 136 1.72 9.75 11.98
N PRO A 137 0.53 9.25 12.32
CA PRO A 137 -0.48 9.05 11.32
C PRO A 137 -0.71 10.43 10.71
N VAL A 138 -0.24 10.62 9.48
CA VAL A 138 -0.68 11.72 8.65
C VAL A 138 -2.10 11.33 8.27
N ILE A 139 -3.02 11.58 9.21
CA ILE A 139 -4.44 11.58 8.93
C ILE A 139 -4.61 12.75 7.97
N SER A 140 -4.48 12.47 6.68
CA SER A 140 -5.01 13.35 5.67
C SER A 140 -6.54 13.31 5.83
N ARG A 141 -7.06 14.07 6.78
CA ARG A 141 -8.41 14.60 6.68
C ARG A 141 -8.37 15.51 5.45
N LEU A 142 -8.47 14.90 4.28
CA LEU A 142 -9.03 15.55 3.13
C LEU A 142 -10.51 15.75 3.48
N GLU A 143 -10.79 16.73 4.34
CA GLU A 143 -12.08 17.40 4.33
C GLU A 143 -12.16 18.00 2.93
N ALA A 144 -12.71 17.24 2.01
CA ALA A 144 -13.19 17.75 0.76
C ALA A 144 -14.29 18.76 1.14
N LYS A 145 -13.88 20.04 1.31
CA LYS A 145 -14.83 21.15 1.28
C LYS A 145 -15.66 20.96 0.03
N GLY A 146 -16.94 20.81 0.21
CA GLY A 146 -18.05 20.50 -0.68
C GLY A 146 -18.05 21.09 -2.09
N GLU A 147 -17.04 20.79 -2.89
CA GLU A 147 -17.08 20.93 -4.33
C GLU A 147 -17.42 19.55 -4.91
N SER A 148 -18.45 19.51 -5.77
CA SER A 148 -18.84 18.33 -6.52
C SER A 148 -17.61 17.78 -7.28
N PHE A 149 -16.98 16.75 -6.75
CA PHE A 149 -15.85 16.08 -7.39
C PHE A 149 -16.38 15.32 -8.59
N SER A 150 -16.36 15.94 -9.76
CA SER A 150 -16.59 15.27 -11.04
C SER A 150 -15.31 14.51 -11.39
N ILE A 151 -15.27 13.22 -11.13
CA ILE A 151 -14.20 12.34 -11.59
C ILE A 151 -14.46 12.07 -13.08
N GLU A 152 -13.70 12.68 -13.96
CA GLU A 152 -13.86 12.52 -15.42
C GLU A 152 -13.63 11.08 -15.87
N TYR A 153 -12.74 10.34 -15.19
CA TYR A 153 -12.41 8.94 -15.46
C TYR A 153 -12.64 8.06 -14.22
N PRO A 154 -13.90 7.67 -13.94
CA PRO A 154 -14.29 7.10 -12.65
C PRO A 154 -13.87 5.64 -12.46
N TYR A 155 -13.43 4.93 -13.51
CA TYR A 155 -13.09 3.51 -13.41
C TYR A 155 -11.58 3.28 -13.42
N CYS A 156 -11.04 2.79 -12.29
CA CYS A 156 -9.69 2.25 -12.21
C CYS A 156 -9.67 0.86 -12.82
N THR A 157 -9.01 0.71 -13.98
CA THR A 157 -8.97 -0.53 -14.74
C THR A 157 -7.55 -1.07 -14.80
N GLU A 158 -7.36 -2.29 -14.31
CA GLU A 158 -6.09 -3.01 -14.33
C GLU A 158 -6.25 -4.34 -15.08
N PHE A 159 -5.26 -4.73 -15.88
CA PHE A 159 -5.22 -6.03 -16.54
C PHE A 159 -3.80 -6.37 -17.02
N ILE A 160 -3.60 -7.65 -17.31
CA ILE A 160 -2.38 -8.19 -17.90
C ILE A 160 -2.71 -8.71 -19.30
N ILE A 161 -1.86 -8.43 -20.27
CA ILE A 161 -1.93 -8.99 -21.62
C ILE A 161 -0.78 -9.99 -21.79
N SER A 162 -1.07 -11.26 -22.04
CA SER A 162 -0.03 -12.29 -22.23
C SER A 162 -0.56 -13.47 -23.08
N PRO A 163 0.13 -13.89 -24.17
CA PRO A 163 1.22 -13.14 -24.82
C PRO A 163 0.70 -11.87 -25.48
N CYS A 164 1.51 -10.80 -25.50
CA CYS A 164 1.13 -9.54 -26.14
C CYS A 164 1.80 -9.36 -27.50
N LYS A 165 1.00 -8.98 -28.51
CA LYS A 165 1.48 -8.74 -29.88
C LYS A 165 2.09 -7.36 -30.09
N LEU A 166 1.84 -6.42 -29.19
CA LEU A 166 2.26 -5.02 -29.29
C LEU A 166 3.34 -4.70 -28.25
N ALA A 167 4.22 -3.77 -28.59
CA ALA A 167 5.16 -3.19 -27.63
C ALA A 167 4.43 -2.21 -26.68
N ALA A 168 4.97 -2.03 -25.45
CA ALA A 168 4.39 -1.13 -24.45
C ALA A 168 4.20 0.32 -24.96
N LYS A 169 5.07 0.79 -25.88
CA LYS A 169 4.96 2.11 -26.51
C LYS A 169 3.71 2.24 -27.37
N GLU A 170 3.39 1.22 -28.14
CA GLU A 170 2.22 1.20 -29.03
C GLU A 170 0.91 1.15 -28.23
N ILE A 171 0.91 0.38 -27.13
CA ILE A 171 -0.23 0.32 -26.21
C ILE A 171 -0.48 1.70 -25.58
N ARG A 172 0.58 2.39 -25.13
CA ARG A 172 0.45 3.76 -24.61
C ARG A 172 -0.17 4.71 -25.61
N GLN A 173 0.24 4.64 -26.87
CA GLN A 173 -0.32 5.48 -27.94
C GLN A 173 -1.79 5.19 -28.20
N LYS A 174 -2.16 3.90 -28.26
CA LYS A 174 -3.53 3.46 -28.57
C LYS A 174 -4.51 3.74 -27.42
N LEU A 175 -4.09 3.57 -26.18
CA LEU A 175 -4.94 3.81 -24.98
C LEU A 175 -4.90 5.25 -24.47
N GLY A 176 -3.95 6.07 -24.92
CA GLY A 176 -3.72 7.41 -24.36
C GLY A 176 -4.86 8.41 -24.52
N THR A 177 -5.79 8.16 -25.44
CA THR A 177 -7.00 8.97 -25.68
C THR A 177 -8.22 8.46 -24.90
N TRP A 178 -8.14 7.28 -24.28
CA TRP A 178 -9.28 6.62 -23.63
C TRP A 178 -9.28 6.73 -22.10
N GLY A 179 -8.25 7.36 -21.55
CA GLY A 179 -8.15 7.54 -20.12
C GLY A 179 -6.93 8.33 -19.70
N GLU A 180 -6.79 8.48 -18.37
CA GLU A 180 -5.66 9.17 -17.75
C GLU A 180 -4.97 8.28 -16.72
N SER A 181 -3.93 8.81 -16.07
CA SER A 181 -3.16 8.09 -15.03
C SER A 181 -2.66 6.71 -15.51
N MET A 182 -2.35 6.60 -16.81
CA MET A 182 -2.00 5.34 -17.44
C MET A 182 -0.56 4.95 -17.13
N ILE A 183 -0.40 3.71 -16.66
CA ILE A 183 0.90 3.05 -16.46
C ILE A 183 0.90 1.76 -17.29
N VAL A 184 1.93 1.60 -18.13
CA VAL A 184 2.15 0.38 -18.94
C VAL A 184 3.50 -0.19 -18.54
N ALA A 185 3.49 -1.31 -17.82
CA ALA A 185 4.67 -2.01 -17.33
C ALA A 185 4.92 -3.25 -18.18
N GLU A 186 6.15 -3.37 -18.72
CA GLU A 186 6.59 -4.48 -19.57
C GLU A 186 7.36 -5.51 -18.72
N GLY A 187 6.99 -6.79 -18.83
CA GLY A 187 7.65 -7.94 -18.23
C GLY A 187 8.09 -8.95 -19.30
N ASP A 188 8.59 -10.10 -18.86
CA ASP A 188 8.96 -11.18 -19.80
C ASP A 188 7.69 -11.78 -20.40
N ASN A 189 7.44 -11.43 -21.69
CA ASN A 189 6.29 -11.89 -22.49
C ASN A 189 4.91 -11.49 -21.99
N LEU A 190 4.82 -10.47 -21.15
CA LEU A 190 3.56 -9.92 -20.62
C LEU A 190 3.62 -8.39 -20.53
N ILE A 191 2.47 -7.75 -20.62
CA ILE A 191 2.32 -6.32 -20.38
C ILE A 191 1.21 -6.12 -19.34
N LYS A 192 1.53 -5.43 -18.23
CA LYS A 192 0.54 -4.97 -17.27
C LYS A 192 0.13 -3.54 -17.58
N VAL A 193 -1.18 -3.31 -17.63
CA VAL A 193 -1.78 -1.98 -17.84
C VAL A 193 -2.58 -1.60 -16.61
N HIS A 194 -2.43 -0.35 -16.19
CA HIS A 194 -3.28 0.36 -15.24
C HIS A 194 -3.71 1.65 -15.91
N ILE A 195 -5.01 1.95 -15.92
CA ILE A 195 -5.57 3.15 -16.55
C ILE A 195 -6.86 3.57 -15.84
N HIS A 196 -7.04 4.88 -15.63
CA HIS A 196 -8.33 5.43 -15.25
C HIS A 196 -9.11 5.76 -16.50
N ALA A 197 -10.26 5.14 -16.68
CA ALA A 197 -11.06 5.25 -17.91
C ALA A 197 -12.51 5.66 -17.61
N GLN A 198 -13.13 6.32 -18.58
CA GLN A 198 -14.56 6.61 -18.54
C GLN A 198 -15.40 5.39 -18.96
N ARG A 199 -14.85 4.58 -19.88
CA ARG A 199 -15.48 3.38 -20.43
C ARG A 199 -14.54 2.19 -20.40
N PRO A 200 -14.48 1.46 -19.27
CA PRO A 200 -13.53 0.36 -19.09
C PRO A 200 -13.71 -0.77 -20.12
N GLY A 201 -14.95 -1.05 -20.55
CA GLY A 201 -15.24 -2.06 -21.55
C GLY A 201 -14.53 -1.78 -22.88
N HIS A 202 -14.48 -0.52 -23.33
CA HIS A 202 -13.78 -0.13 -24.57
C HIS A 202 -12.27 -0.38 -24.48
N VAL A 203 -11.68 -0.08 -23.32
CA VAL A 203 -10.26 -0.32 -23.07
C VAL A 203 -9.95 -1.82 -23.10
N LEU A 204 -10.82 -2.63 -22.50
CA LEU A 204 -10.66 -4.09 -22.47
C LEU A 204 -10.87 -4.72 -23.84
N ASP A 205 -11.85 -4.25 -24.63
CA ASP A 205 -12.09 -4.72 -26.01
C ASP A 205 -10.88 -4.47 -26.91
N MET A 206 -10.33 -3.26 -26.83
CA MET A 206 -9.11 -2.94 -27.57
C MET A 206 -7.95 -3.85 -27.12
N ALA A 207 -7.75 -4.00 -25.82
CA ALA A 207 -6.67 -4.81 -25.27
C ALA A 207 -6.79 -6.29 -25.63
N ALA A 208 -8.00 -6.85 -25.67
CA ALA A 208 -8.28 -8.22 -26.08
C ALA A 208 -7.87 -8.51 -27.54
N SER A 209 -7.86 -7.51 -28.40
CA SER A 209 -7.38 -7.66 -29.79
C SER A 209 -5.84 -7.84 -29.89
N TRP A 210 -5.09 -7.47 -28.84
CA TRP A 210 -3.63 -7.52 -28.83
C TRP A 210 -3.06 -8.77 -28.16
N GLY A 211 -3.87 -9.49 -27.39
CA GLY A 211 -3.48 -10.72 -26.70
C GLY A 211 -4.54 -11.21 -25.73
N THR A 212 -4.21 -12.24 -24.98
CA THR A 212 -5.12 -12.78 -23.97
C THR A 212 -5.06 -11.92 -22.70
N LEU A 213 -6.22 -11.56 -22.15
CA LEU A 213 -6.32 -10.77 -20.94
C LEU A 213 -6.36 -11.68 -19.70
N HIS A 214 -5.60 -11.29 -18.67
CA HIS A 214 -5.52 -11.95 -17.38
C HIS A 214 -5.64 -10.91 -16.26
N ASP A 215 -6.04 -11.35 -15.06
CA ASP A 215 -6.11 -10.55 -13.83
C ASP A 215 -6.85 -9.22 -14.02
N ILE A 216 -7.98 -9.27 -14.73
CA ILE A 216 -8.80 -8.10 -15.01
C ILE A 216 -9.43 -7.63 -13.70
N LYS A 217 -9.21 -6.35 -13.39
CA LYS A 217 -9.84 -5.65 -12.27
C LYS A 217 -10.38 -4.32 -12.74
N CYS A 218 -11.62 -4.01 -12.35
CA CYS A 218 -12.27 -2.75 -12.64
C CYS A 218 -12.99 -2.26 -11.39
N ASP A 219 -12.49 -1.20 -10.78
CA ASP A 219 -13.08 -0.60 -9.58
C ASP A 219 -13.70 0.75 -9.92
N ASN A 220 -14.91 1.01 -9.43
CA ASN A 220 -15.53 2.33 -9.50
C ASN A 220 -15.02 3.19 -8.34
N MET A 221 -14.24 4.21 -8.64
CA MET A 221 -13.68 5.13 -7.64
C MET A 221 -14.74 6.04 -6.99
N VAL A 222 -15.86 6.30 -7.69
CA VAL A 222 -17.00 7.05 -7.13
C VAL A 222 -17.67 6.23 -6.03
N ASP A 223 -17.89 4.94 -6.25
CA ASP A 223 -18.47 4.04 -5.24
C ASP A 223 -17.56 3.91 -4.02
N GLN A 224 -16.23 3.86 -4.24
CA GLN A 224 -15.25 3.86 -3.14
C GLN A 224 -15.33 5.16 -2.32
N PHE A 225 -15.48 6.30 -3.00
CA PHE A 225 -15.64 7.61 -2.35
C PHE A 225 -16.95 7.68 -1.54
N HIS A 226 -18.08 7.21 -2.11
CA HIS A 226 -19.38 7.19 -1.40
C HIS A 226 -19.38 6.22 -0.23
N LYS A 227 -18.86 5.01 -0.38
CA LYS A 227 -18.71 4.03 0.72
C LYS A 227 -17.86 4.56 1.88
N ASN A 228 -16.84 5.35 1.58
CA ASN A 228 -16.03 6.01 2.62
C ASN A 228 -16.77 7.17 3.29
N LYS A 229 -17.68 7.84 2.56
CA LYS A 229 -18.48 8.95 3.08
C LYS A 229 -19.69 8.47 3.91
N GLU A 230 -20.34 7.38 3.51
CA GLU A 230 -21.46 6.77 4.23
C GLU A 230 -21.03 6.13 5.57
N LYS A 231 -19.77 5.68 5.66
CA LYS A 231 -19.18 5.19 6.92
C LYS A 231 -18.85 6.29 7.95
N GLN A 232 -19.03 7.56 7.59
CA GLN A 232 -18.79 8.73 8.47
C GLN A 232 -20.07 9.32 9.06
N GLN A 233 -21.19 8.60 9.04
CA GLN A 233 -22.37 9.06 9.81
C GLN A 233 -22.10 8.80 11.30
N ASP A 234 -22.05 9.90 12.06
CA ASP A 234 -21.80 10.00 13.49
C ASP A 234 -22.88 9.29 14.33
N GLU A 235 -22.88 7.97 14.37
CA GLU A 235 -23.42 7.29 15.54
C GLU A 235 -22.37 7.37 16.67
N PRO A 236 -22.76 7.69 17.92
CA PRO A 236 -21.84 7.73 19.03
C PRO A 236 -21.18 6.34 19.18
N LYS A 237 -19.85 6.31 19.14
CA LYS A 237 -19.10 5.06 19.27
C LYS A 237 -19.41 4.40 20.62
N ARG A 238 -19.52 3.08 20.63
CA ARG A 238 -19.67 2.29 21.85
C ARG A 238 -18.32 2.13 22.54
N PRO A 239 -18.26 1.96 23.87
CA PRO A 239 -16.99 1.98 24.61
C PRO A 239 -16.00 0.89 24.23
N LEU A 240 -16.47 -0.36 23.98
CA LEU A 240 -15.63 -1.53 23.72
C LEU A 240 -16.31 -2.47 22.73
N GLY A 241 -15.54 -3.03 21.81
CA GLY A 241 -16.01 -4.06 20.88
C GLY A 241 -14.91 -5.01 20.41
N VAL A 242 -15.30 -5.95 19.56
CA VAL A 242 -14.41 -6.98 19.01
C VAL A 242 -14.19 -6.69 17.53
N LEU A 243 -12.91 -6.71 17.10
CA LEU A 243 -12.50 -6.66 15.70
C LEU A 243 -11.91 -8.02 15.31
N ALA A 244 -12.47 -8.67 14.32
CA ALA A 244 -12.01 -9.97 13.86
C ALA A 244 -11.43 -9.91 12.45
N VAL A 245 -10.31 -10.59 12.21
CA VAL A 245 -9.79 -10.80 10.85
C VAL A 245 -10.30 -12.13 10.33
N VAL A 246 -11.06 -12.08 9.24
CA VAL A 246 -11.59 -13.29 8.60
C VAL A 246 -11.59 -13.17 7.08
N SER A 247 -11.74 -14.29 6.38
CA SER A 247 -11.80 -14.35 4.92
C SER A 247 -12.98 -15.19 4.48
N GLY A 248 -13.72 -14.70 3.49
CA GLY A 248 -14.92 -15.33 2.94
C GLY A 248 -16.21 -14.88 3.63
N ASP A 249 -17.29 -14.86 2.83
CA ASP A 249 -18.56 -14.25 3.20
C ASP A 249 -19.23 -14.95 4.41
N GLY A 250 -19.13 -16.28 4.49
CA GLY A 250 -19.72 -17.05 5.58
C GLY A 250 -19.11 -16.71 6.96
N TRP A 251 -17.78 -16.57 7.05
CA TRP A 251 -17.13 -16.13 8.28
C TRP A 251 -17.45 -14.70 8.61
N THR A 252 -17.45 -13.82 7.61
CA THR A 252 -17.81 -12.41 7.78
C THR A 252 -19.20 -12.26 8.36
N GLU A 253 -20.19 -12.95 7.79
CA GLU A 253 -21.58 -12.91 8.26
C GLU A 253 -21.72 -13.46 9.69
N LEU A 254 -21.01 -14.53 10.01
CA LEU A 254 -21.06 -15.17 11.33
C LEU A 254 -20.52 -14.23 12.42
N TYR A 255 -19.35 -13.60 12.20
CA TYR A 255 -18.78 -12.67 13.16
C TYR A 255 -19.60 -11.38 13.30
N GLN A 256 -20.17 -10.89 12.19
CA GLN A 256 -21.07 -9.73 12.22
C GLN A 256 -22.35 -10.00 13.01
N LYS A 257 -22.92 -11.20 12.93
CA LYS A 257 -24.06 -11.63 13.75
C LYS A 257 -23.75 -11.67 15.25
N LEU A 258 -22.50 -11.90 15.62
CA LEU A 258 -22.04 -11.79 17.02
C LEU A 258 -21.74 -10.35 17.44
N GLY A 259 -21.98 -9.36 16.57
CA GLY A 259 -21.72 -7.94 16.87
C GLY A 259 -20.27 -7.50 16.65
N CYS A 260 -19.41 -8.37 16.11
CA CYS A 260 -18.02 -8.01 15.81
C CYS A 260 -17.92 -7.10 14.59
N ASP A 261 -16.96 -6.17 14.60
CA ASP A 261 -16.47 -5.55 13.39
C ASP A 261 -15.50 -6.53 12.70
N VAL A 262 -15.42 -6.47 11.37
CA VAL A 262 -14.66 -7.43 10.59
C VAL A 262 -13.71 -6.72 9.63
N VAL A 263 -12.45 -7.16 9.62
CA VAL A 263 -11.46 -6.82 8.58
C VAL A 263 -11.26 -8.02 7.68
N SER A 264 -11.42 -7.82 6.37
CA SER A 264 -11.18 -8.88 5.39
C SER A 264 -9.68 -9.20 5.29
N GLY A 265 -9.32 -10.45 5.52
CA GLY A 265 -7.96 -10.96 5.31
C GLY A 265 -7.57 -11.09 3.83
N GLY A 266 -8.50 -10.91 2.90
CA GLY A 266 -8.29 -11.16 1.48
C GLY A 266 -7.96 -12.64 1.18
N GLN A 267 -7.46 -12.93 -0.02
CA GLN A 267 -7.09 -14.30 -0.41
C GLN A 267 -5.90 -14.85 0.39
N SER A 268 -5.01 -13.99 0.87
CA SER A 268 -3.80 -14.37 1.61
C SER A 268 -4.01 -14.50 3.12
N MET A 269 -5.18 -14.16 3.66
CA MET A 269 -5.45 -14.08 5.10
C MET A 269 -4.39 -13.26 5.86
N ASN A 270 -3.87 -12.19 5.24
CA ASN A 270 -2.77 -11.39 5.81
C ASN A 270 -2.98 -9.90 5.51
N PRO A 271 -3.94 -9.23 6.20
CA PRO A 271 -4.14 -7.79 6.07
C PRO A 271 -2.90 -7.05 6.58
N SER A 272 -2.61 -5.91 5.94
CA SER A 272 -1.57 -4.99 6.38
C SER A 272 -1.95 -4.31 7.71
N VAL A 273 -0.95 -3.77 8.42
CA VAL A 273 -1.18 -2.94 9.62
C VAL A 273 -2.11 -1.76 9.30
N GLN A 274 -2.01 -1.21 8.09
CA GLN A 274 -2.87 -0.12 7.64
C GLN A 274 -4.33 -0.54 7.47
N GLU A 275 -4.60 -1.73 6.93
CA GLU A 275 -5.96 -2.28 6.80
C GLU A 275 -6.58 -2.58 8.17
N LEU A 276 -5.78 -3.10 9.11
CA LEU A 276 -6.20 -3.29 10.50
C LEU A 276 -6.52 -1.96 11.18
N ASN A 277 -5.66 -0.95 11.03
CA ASN A 277 -5.88 0.39 11.56
C ASN A 277 -7.15 1.04 11.01
N ALA A 278 -7.36 0.93 9.69
CA ALA A 278 -8.58 1.43 9.05
C ALA A 278 -9.85 0.74 9.59
N GLY A 279 -9.77 -0.54 9.93
CA GLY A 279 -10.87 -1.27 10.59
C GLY A 279 -11.23 -0.69 11.95
N ILE A 280 -10.23 -0.25 12.73
CA ILE A 280 -10.43 0.38 14.05
C ILE A 280 -10.98 1.80 13.92
N GLU A 281 -10.37 2.61 13.04
CA GLU A 281 -10.77 4.02 12.86
C GLU A 281 -12.19 4.16 12.33
N ASN A 282 -12.57 3.32 11.36
CA ASN A 282 -13.89 3.30 10.75
C ASN A 282 -14.90 2.43 11.49
N GLY A 283 -14.50 1.79 12.58
CA GLY A 283 -15.36 0.88 13.33
C GLY A 283 -16.27 1.61 14.33
N ARG A 284 -17.18 0.84 14.92
CA ARG A 284 -18.28 1.30 15.77
C ARG A 284 -17.91 1.53 17.22
N TYR A 285 -16.64 1.29 17.64
CA TYR A 285 -16.23 1.28 19.03
C TYR A 285 -15.02 2.19 19.28
N ASP A 286 -14.88 2.71 20.50
CA ASP A 286 -13.75 3.53 20.92
C ASP A 286 -12.49 2.69 21.20
N LYS A 287 -12.69 1.49 21.76
CA LYS A 287 -11.64 0.50 22.04
C LYS A 287 -12.00 -0.85 21.43
N TYR A 288 -10.98 -1.60 21.05
CA TYR A 288 -11.15 -2.89 20.40
C TYR A 288 -10.34 -4.01 21.05
N ILE A 289 -10.95 -5.20 21.12
CA ILE A 289 -10.23 -6.46 21.29
C ILE A 289 -10.09 -7.08 19.90
N LEU A 290 -8.85 -7.20 19.40
CA LEU A 290 -8.54 -7.76 18.09
C LEU A 290 -8.35 -9.28 18.19
N LEU A 291 -9.04 -10.00 17.30
CA LEU A 291 -8.90 -11.43 17.04
C LEU A 291 -8.18 -11.62 15.68
N PRO A 292 -6.87 -11.90 15.68
CA PRO A 292 -6.10 -12.03 14.43
C PRO A 292 -6.52 -13.21 13.56
N ASN A 293 -6.92 -14.33 14.18
CA ASN A 293 -7.37 -15.56 13.52
C ASN A 293 -6.34 -16.20 12.57
N ASN A 294 -5.09 -15.76 12.68
CA ASN A 294 -3.96 -16.27 11.90
C ASN A 294 -2.64 -15.92 12.59
N LYS A 295 -1.73 -16.89 12.71
CA LYS A 295 -0.40 -16.71 13.32
C LYS A 295 0.41 -15.57 12.70
N ASN A 296 0.30 -15.39 11.37
CA ASN A 296 1.06 -14.38 10.65
C ASN A 296 0.59 -12.94 10.97
N ILE A 297 -0.65 -12.79 11.41
CA ILE A 297 -1.24 -11.46 11.72
C ILE A 297 -0.88 -11.02 13.14
N ILE A 298 -0.53 -11.95 14.05
CA ILE A 298 -0.24 -11.62 15.44
C ILE A 298 0.87 -10.58 15.56
N LEU A 299 1.92 -10.68 14.77
CA LEU A 299 3.01 -9.68 14.76
C LEU A 299 2.52 -8.31 14.28
N ALA A 300 1.73 -8.27 13.22
CA ALA A 300 1.14 -7.02 12.72
C ALA A 300 0.17 -6.40 13.74
N ALA A 301 -0.63 -7.23 14.42
CA ALA A 301 -1.52 -6.81 15.49
C ALA A 301 -0.74 -6.22 16.70
N GLN A 302 0.34 -6.88 17.13
CA GLN A 302 1.20 -6.39 18.18
C GLN A 302 1.88 -5.05 17.83
N GLN A 303 2.28 -4.89 16.57
CA GLN A 303 2.81 -3.62 16.09
C GLN A 303 1.74 -2.54 16.14
N LEU A 304 0.51 -2.84 15.72
CA LEU A 304 -0.62 -1.92 15.80
C LEU A 304 -0.95 -1.55 17.25
N GLN A 305 -0.89 -2.50 18.18
CA GLN A 305 -1.10 -2.25 19.61
C GLN A 305 -0.05 -1.28 20.18
N LYS A 306 1.23 -1.43 19.80
CA LYS A 306 2.28 -0.48 20.19
C LYS A 306 2.00 0.93 19.66
N MET A 307 1.38 1.07 18.50
CA MET A 307 1.06 2.36 17.88
C MET A 307 -0.16 3.04 18.48
N LEU A 308 -1.21 2.27 18.77
CA LEU A 308 -2.51 2.79 19.25
C LEU A 308 -2.67 2.75 20.77
N GLY A 309 -1.76 2.10 21.49
CA GLY A 309 -1.79 1.99 22.95
C GLY A 309 -3.08 1.31 23.45
N GLU A 310 -3.75 1.96 24.40
CA GLU A 310 -4.96 1.44 25.06
C GLU A 310 -6.21 1.33 24.14
N LYS A 311 -6.14 1.80 22.90
CA LYS A 311 -7.26 1.68 21.97
C LYS A 311 -7.46 0.26 21.44
N ILE A 312 -6.43 -0.58 21.53
CA ILE A 312 -6.48 -1.93 21.02
C ILE A 312 -5.81 -2.92 21.99
N HIS A 313 -6.47 -4.04 22.21
CA HIS A 313 -5.96 -5.20 22.95
C HIS A 313 -6.05 -6.43 22.05
N ILE A 314 -5.21 -7.44 22.28
CA ILE A 314 -5.11 -8.60 21.39
C ILE A 314 -5.41 -9.87 22.19
N VAL A 315 -6.33 -10.68 21.67
CA VAL A 315 -6.48 -12.09 22.04
C VAL A 315 -5.92 -12.94 20.90
N PRO A 316 -4.78 -13.65 21.09
CA PRO A 316 -3.95 -14.19 20.03
C PRO A 316 -4.52 -15.46 19.39
N SER A 317 -5.73 -15.40 18.82
CA SER A 317 -6.34 -16.48 18.07
C SER A 317 -5.55 -16.83 16.80
N VAL A 318 -5.32 -18.12 16.53
CA VAL A 318 -4.51 -18.58 15.40
C VAL A 318 -5.33 -19.12 14.22
N ASN A 319 -6.64 -19.27 14.43
CA ASN A 319 -7.59 -19.67 13.38
C ASN A 319 -8.99 -19.09 13.68
N PRO A 320 -9.90 -19.06 12.67
CA PRO A 320 -11.22 -18.48 12.85
C PRO A 320 -12.11 -19.20 13.87
N MET A 321 -11.90 -20.48 14.15
CA MET A 321 -12.68 -21.21 15.16
C MET A 321 -12.32 -20.79 16.57
N GLU A 322 -11.03 -20.65 16.88
CA GLU A 322 -10.56 -20.12 18.16
C GLU A 322 -11.06 -18.71 18.39
N GLY A 323 -10.92 -17.83 17.36
CA GLY A 323 -11.44 -16.48 17.45
C GLY A 323 -12.95 -16.43 17.64
N LEU A 324 -13.70 -17.34 17.02
CA LEU A 324 -15.15 -17.43 17.21
C LEU A 324 -15.48 -17.80 18.67
N ALA A 325 -14.82 -18.79 19.23
CA ALA A 325 -14.98 -19.17 20.63
C ALA A 325 -14.66 -18.01 21.58
N ALA A 326 -13.61 -17.24 21.28
CA ALA A 326 -13.27 -16.02 22.02
C ALA A 326 -14.34 -14.95 21.85
N ALA A 327 -14.81 -14.68 20.63
CA ALA A 327 -15.85 -13.70 20.36
C ALA A 327 -17.18 -14.01 21.10
N MET A 328 -17.55 -15.27 21.20
CA MET A 328 -18.73 -15.73 21.95
C MET A 328 -18.59 -15.53 23.48
N ALA A 329 -17.38 -15.39 23.99
CA ALA A 329 -17.12 -15.12 25.39
C ALA A 329 -17.10 -13.62 25.72
N PHE A 330 -17.14 -12.74 24.71
CA PHE A 330 -17.20 -11.29 24.89
C PHE A 330 -18.52 -10.86 25.51
N MET A 331 -18.44 -9.97 26.49
CA MET A 331 -19.59 -9.37 27.16
C MET A 331 -19.43 -7.85 27.19
N ASP A 332 -20.41 -7.11 26.70
CA ASP A 332 -20.40 -5.65 26.60
C ASP A 332 -20.58 -4.91 27.94
N ASN A 333 -21.04 -5.63 28.95
CA ASN A 333 -21.35 -5.11 30.30
C ASN A 333 -20.22 -5.27 31.32
N ILE A 334 -19.07 -5.83 30.93
CA ILE A 334 -17.88 -6.00 31.79
C ILE A 334 -16.68 -5.23 31.26
N GLY A 335 -15.68 -5.02 32.15
CA GLY A 335 -14.46 -4.29 31.79
C GLY A 335 -13.57 -5.01 30.77
N ILE A 336 -12.61 -4.26 30.21
CA ILE A 336 -11.72 -4.78 29.18
C ILE A 336 -10.81 -5.90 29.69
N GLU A 337 -10.28 -5.79 30.91
CA GLU A 337 -9.40 -6.80 31.50
C GLU A 337 -10.12 -8.11 31.76
N GLU A 338 -11.36 -8.03 32.21
CA GLU A 338 -12.21 -9.21 32.45
C GLU A 338 -12.57 -9.90 31.14
N ASN A 339 -12.93 -9.11 30.11
CA ASN A 339 -13.14 -9.64 28.74
C ASN A 339 -11.89 -10.32 28.19
N LEU A 340 -10.70 -9.70 28.33
CA LEU A 340 -9.44 -10.29 27.88
C LEU A 340 -9.16 -11.63 28.56
N ASN A 341 -9.43 -11.74 29.85
CA ASN A 341 -9.25 -12.96 30.61
C ASN A 341 -10.20 -14.07 30.13
N GLU A 342 -11.51 -13.77 30.02
CA GLU A 342 -12.51 -14.74 29.58
C GLU A 342 -12.30 -15.20 28.12
N MET A 343 -12.01 -14.26 27.22
CA MET A 343 -11.75 -14.56 25.82
C MET A 343 -10.45 -15.35 25.65
N SER A 344 -9.38 -15.03 26.39
CA SER A 344 -8.10 -15.76 26.30
C SER A 344 -8.20 -17.21 26.77
N LYS A 345 -9.08 -17.52 27.73
CA LYS A 345 -9.34 -18.93 28.14
C LYS A 345 -9.94 -19.79 27.03
N ARG A 346 -10.50 -19.17 25.96
CA ARG A 346 -11.14 -19.87 24.84
C ARG A 346 -10.21 -20.10 23.64
N VAL A 347 -9.01 -19.50 23.69
CA VAL A 347 -8.00 -19.57 22.61
C VAL A 347 -6.90 -20.59 22.92
N GLN A 348 -7.05 -21.41 23.96
CA GLN A 348 -6.10 -22.47 24.36
C GLN A 348 -6.37 -23.80 23.68
#